data_879645d80c78c9a5da572a99e421f00b
#
_entry.id   879645d80c78c9a5da572a99e421f00b
#
_cell.length_a   1.000
_cell.length_b   1.000
_cell.length_c   1.000
_cell.angle_alpha   90.00
_cell.angle_beta   90.00
_cell.angle_gamma   90.00
#
_symmetry.space_group_name_H-M   'P 1'
#
loop_
_entity.id
_entity.type
_entity.pdbx_description
1 polymer ?
#
loop_
_entity_poly.entity_id
_entity_poly.type
_entity_poly.pdbx_seq_one_letter_code
_entity_poly.pdbx_strand_id
1 'polypeptide(L)'
;MAMSMRPYPLVAAIDFGTTYSGYGFSFQDEYQKDPCKIYTNVWNVGSSSLVSPKAPTCALFDTHKKFHSFGYEAEDKYADLAADDEADGWYYFRRFKMTLYDKMILNRNFELESDDGKTLSAMLVFSSCLKYLVDHLFKTYQDRITGIERTEIRWVLTVPAIWNDAAKQFMREAAEKVVMH
;
A
#
# COMPACT_ATOMS: atom_id res chain seq x y z
N MET A 1 -33.25 -6.82 19.88
CA MET A 1 -32.56 -5.52 19.95
C MET A 1 -31.52 -5.50 18.85
N ALA A 2 -31.78 -4.86 17.71
CA ALA A 2 -30.79 -4.75 16.65
C ALA A 2 -29.69 -3.83 17.16
N MET A 3 -28.45 -4.34 17.28
CA MET A 3 -27.27 -3.50 17.49
C MET A 3 -27.22 -2.53 16.30
N SER A 4 -27.53 -1.26 16.55
CA SER A 4 -27.27 -0.19 15.60
C SER A 4 -25.77 -0.16 15.40
N MET A 5 -25.29 -0.74 14.30
CA MET A 5 -23.90 -0.54 13.87
C MET A 5 -23.74 0.96 13.66
N ARG A 6 -22.93 1.61 14.50
CA ARG A 6 -22.55 3.00 14.26
C ARG A 6 -21.94 3.06 12.87
N PRO A 7 -22.47 3.89 11.98
CA PRO A 7 -21.89 4.02 10.66
C PRO A 7 -20.45 4.56 10.81
N TYR A 8 -19.53 4.01 10.03
CA TYR A 8 -18.16 4.49 10.01
C TYR A 8 -18.12 5.95 9.56
N PRO A 9 -17.45 6.87 10.30
CA PRO A 9 -17.36 8.27 9.92
C PRO A 9 -16.62 8.48 8.58
N LEU A 10 -15.76 7.52 8.21
CA LEU A 10 -14.94 7.57 7.01
C LEU A 10 -14.82 6.19 6.37
N VAL A 11 -14.87 6.15 5.05
CA VAL A 11 -14.51 4.97 4.24
C VAL A 11 -13.25 5.31 3.45
N ALA A 12 -12.21 4.49 3.57
CA ALA A 12 -10.96 4.62 2.82
C ALA A 12 -10.71 3.37 1.97
N ALA A 13 -10.41 3.56 0.70
CA ALA A 13 -10.10 2.51 -0.25
C ALA A 13 -8.65 2.59 -0.68
N ILE A 14 -7.92 1.48 -0.58
CA ILE A 14 -6.57 1.32 -1.11
C ILE A 14 -6.67 0.51 -2.39
N ASP A 15 -6.26 1.12 -3.50
CA ASP A 15 -6.05 0.43 -4.76
C ASP A 15 -4.58 0.02 -4.87
N PHE A 16 -4.30 -1.21 -4.43
CA PHE A 16 -2.96 -1.78 -4.52
C PHE A 16 -2.80 -2.50 -5.86
N GLY A 17 -2.34 -1.79 -6.88
CA GLY A 17 -2.20 -2.30 -8.25
C GLY A 17 -0.88 -3.05 -8.50
N THR A 18 -0.75 -3.71 -9.65
CA THR A 18 0.49 -4.38 -10.07
C THR A 18 1.58 -3.37 -10.46
N THR A 19 1.18 -2.30 -11.13
CA THR A 19 2.10 -1.28 -11.66
C THR A 19 2.05 0.00 -10.84
N TYR A 20 0.84 0.43 -10.46
CA TYR A 20 0.60 1.64 -9.70
C TYR A 20 -0.39 1.39 -8.57
N SER A 21 -0.15 2.04 -7.43
CA SER A 21 -1.01 2.00 -6.25
C SER A 21 -1.39 3.40 -5.81
N GLY A 22 -2.51 3.50 -5.12
CA GLY A 22 -2.99 4.75 -4.57
C GLY A 22 -4.12 4.52 -3.58
N TYR A 23 -4.73 5.60 -3.13
CA TYR A 23 -5.87 5.52 -2.23
C TYR A 23 -6.88 6.65 -2.50
N GLY A 24 -8.10 6.42 -2.05
CA GLY A 24 -9.14 7.43 -2.01
C GLY A 24 -10.00 7.24 -0.76
N PHE A 25 -10.65 8.30 -0.30
CA PHE A 25 -11.55 8.22 0.84
C PHE A 25 -12.70 9.22 0.73
N SER A 26 -13.76 8.97 1.49
CA SER A 26 -14.93 9.85 1.59
C SER A 26 -15.45 9.85 3.03
N PHE A 27 -15.85 11.02 3.51
CA PHE A 27 -16.56 11.17 4.78
C PHE A 27 -18.03 10.83 4.59
N GLN A 28 -18.64 10.18 5.60
CA GLN A 28 -20.03 9.75 5.50
C GLN A 28 -21.01 10.89 5.34
N ASP A 29 -20.82 11.97 6.08
CA ASP A 29 -21.67 13.16 6.03
C ASP A 29 -21.58 13.92 4.71
N GLU A 30 -20.42 13.90 4.07
CA GLU A 30 -20.21 14.49 2.74
C GLU A 30 -20.80 13.58 1.65
N TYR A 31 -20.62 12.27 1.74
CA TYR A 31 -21.21 11.30 0.82
C TYR A 31 -22.72 11.38 0.76
N GLN A 32 -23.38 11.64 1.90
CA GLN A 32 -24.83 11.81 1.94
C GLN A 32 -25.32 13.04 1.15
N LYS A 33 -24.48 14.06 1.01
CA LYS A 33 -24.78 15.30 0.29
C LYS A 33 -24.36 15.21 -1.17
N ASP A 34 -23.21 14.61 -1.42
CA ASP A 34 -22.62 14.44 -2.75
C ASP A 34 -21.85 13.10 -2.80
N PRO A 35 -22.44 12.03 -3.36
CA PRO A 35 -21.79 10.71 -3.49
C PRO A 35 -20.53 10.71 -4.34
N CYS A 36 -20.29 11.73 -5.16
CA CYS A 36 -19.11 11.87 -6.00
C CYS A 36 -17.96 12.58 -5.30
N LYS A 37 -18.16 13.06 -4.08
CA LYS A 37 -17.12 13.76 -3.31
C LYS A 37 -16.12 12.78 -2.72
N ILE A 38 -15.03 12.56 -3.44
CA ILE A 38 -13.95 11.64 -3.08
C ILE A 38 -12.64 12.42 -3.01
N TYR A 39 -11.87 12.17 -1.96
CA TYR A 39 -10.52 12.68 -1.78
C TYR A 39 -9.51 11.64 -2.24
N THR A 40 -8.56 12.08 -3.05
CA THR A 40 -7.44 11.24 -3.54
C THR A 40 -6.15 12.00 -3.39
N ASN A 41 -5.04 11.29 -3.25
CA ASN A 41 -3.72 11.92 -3.24
C ASN A 41 -3.23 12.22 -4.66
N VAL A 42 -2.37 13.23 -4.74
CA VAL A 42 -1.59 13.55 -5.95
C VAL A 42 -0.12 13.41 -5.58
N TRP A 43 0.57 12.49 -6.24
CA TRP A 43 1.97 12.16 -6.02
C TRP A 43 2.85 13.00 -6.93
N ASN A 44 3.95 13.52 -6.40
CA ASN A 44 4.99 14.13 -7.22
C ASN A 44 5.81 13.02 -7.91
N VAL A 45 6.04 13.17 -9.21
CA VAL A 45 6.81 12.20 -10.01
C VAL A 45 8.29 12.56 -9.90
N GLY A 46 8.99 11.96 -8.92
CA GLY A 46 10.40 12.20 -8.71
C GLY A 46 10.72 13.69 -8.48
N SER A 47 11.83 14.15 -9.02
CA SER A 47 12.25 15.56 -9.00
C SER A 47 11.57 16.44 -10.06
N SER A 48 10.65 15.87 -10.87
CA SER A 48 9.93 16.62 -11.91
C SER A 48 8.73 17.38 -11.33
N SER A 49 8.25 18.39 -12.09
CA SER A 49 7.00 19.09 -11.77
C SER A 49 5.74 18.29 -12.16
N LEU A 50 5.91 17.06 -12.63
CA LEU A 50 4.80 16.18 -13.01
C LEU A 50 4.14 15.60 -11.78
N VAL A 51 2.84 15.39 -11.87
CA VAL A 51 2.04 14.79 -10.80
C VAL A 51 1.24 13.61 -11.34
N SER A 52 0.96 12.64 -10.46
CA SER A 52 0.19 11.44 -10.76
C SER A 52 -0.81 11.13 -9.65
N PRO A 53 -2.01 10.63 -9.94
CA PRO A 53 -2.96 10.19 -8.92
C PRO A 53 -2.54 8.88 -8.24
N LYS A 54 -1.49 8.21 -8.73
CA LYS A 54 -0.96 6.96 -8.19
C LYS A 54 0.57 6.98 -8.19
N ALA A 55 1.16 6.26 -7.23
CA ALA A 55 2.60 5.99 -7.18
C ALA A 55 2.91 4.61 -7.77
N PRO A 56 4.12 4.39 -8.31
CA PRO A 56 4.58 3.06 -8.71
C PRO A 56 4.46 2.05 -7.57
N THR A 57 4.06 0.82 -7.89
CA THR A 57 4.02 -0.28 -6.91
C THR A 57 5.42 -0.90 -6.80
N CYS A 58 6.31 -0.19 -6.14
CA CYS A 58 7.65 -0.65 -5.83
C CYS A 58 8.01 -0.27 -4.39
N ALA A 59 8.93 -1.03 -3.82
CA ALA A 59 9.37 -0.85 -2.44
C ALA A 59 10.87 -1.07 -2.32
N LEU A 60 11.52 -0.28 -1.50
CA LEU A 60 12.92 -0.37 -1.17
C LEU A 60 13.10 -0.71 0.30
N PHE A 61 13.95 -1.70 0.58
CA PHE A 61 14.38 -2.08 1.92
C PHE A 61 15.89 -1.93 2.01
N ASP A 62 16.36 -1.51 3.19
CA ASP A 62 17.79 -1.34 3.44
C ASP A 62 18.53 -2.68 3.64
N THR A 63 19.82 -2.61 3.84
CA THR A 63 20.72 -3.77 4.07
C THR A 63 20.36 -4.56 5.35
N HIS A 64 19.59 -3.97 6.28
CA HIS A 64 19.08 -4.61 7.49
C HIS A 64 17.67 -5.16 7.32
N LYS A 65 17.16 -5.21 6.07
CA LYS A 65 15.81 -5.66 5.74
C LYS A 65 14.68 -4.79 6.31
N LYS A 66 14.99 -3.53 6.64
CA LYS A 66 14.05 -2.55 7.13
C LYS A 66 13.46 -1.79 5.94
N PHE A 67 12.14 -1.59 5.96
CA PHE A 67 11.46 -0.78 4.95
C PHE A 67 12.01 0.65 4.93
N HIS A 68 12.39 1.11 3.75
CA HIS A 68 12.94 2.45 3.51
C HIS A 68 11.90 3.37 2.86
N SER A 69 11.42 3.03 1.65
CA SER A 69 10.53 3.88 0.87
C SER A 69 9.64 3.09 -0.10
N PHE A 70 8.64 3.79 -0.66
CA PHE A 70 7.68 3.25 -1.61
C PHE A 70 7.48 4.22 -2.78
N GLY A 71 7.11 3.69 -3.94
CA GLY A 71 6.72 4.49 -5.10
C GLY A 71 7.91 5.28 -5.69
N TYR A 72 7.67 6.50 -6.11
CA TYR A 72 8.69 7.35 -6.74
C TYR A 72 9.92 7.55 -5.85
N GLU A 73 9.73 7.69 -4.54
CA GLU A 73 10.85 7.82 -3.60
C GLU A 73 11.73 6.55 -3.58
N ALA A 74 11.13 5.38 -3.74
CA ALA A 74 11.87 4.12 -3.83
C ALA A 74 12.63 4.00 -5.17
N GLU A 75 12.01 4.41 -6.29
CA GLU A 75 12.66 4.44 -7.60
C GLU A 75 13.85 5.39 -7.62
N ASP A 76 13.66 6.62 -7.16
CA ASP A 76 14.72 7.64 -7.14
C ASP A 76 15.88 7.20 -6.24
N LYS A 77 15.57 6.77 -5.00
CA LYS A 77 16.63 6.35 -4.08
C LYS A 77 17.41 5.14 -4.58
N TYR A 78 16.73 4.16 -5.20
CA TYR A 78 17.42 3.00 -5.76
C TYR A 78 18.27 3.38 -6.98
N ALA A 79 17.81 4.32 -7.81
CA ALA A 79 18.60 4.83 -8.95
C ALA A 79 19.86 5.55 -8.47
N ASP A 80 19.77 6.38 -7.43
CA ASP A 80 20.93 7.06 -6.81
C ASP A 80 21.94 6.04 -6.27
N LEU A 81 21.47 5.05 -5.49
CA LEU A 81 22.34 3.99 -4.95
C LEU A 81 23.03 3.19 -6.06
N ALA A 82 22.32 2.92 -7.16
CA ALA A 82 22.90 2.20 -8.30
C ALA A 82 23.94 3.04 -9.05
N ALA A 83 23.71 4.36 -9.15
CA ALA A 83 24.66 5.29 -9.79
C ALA A 83 25.96 5.45 -8.98
N ASP A 84 25.87 5.34 -7.65
CA ASP A 84 26.99 5.47 -6.72
C ASP A 84 27.67 4.12 -6.38
N ASP A 85 27.26 3.01 -7.03
CA ASP A 85 27.70 1.64 -6.73
C ASP A 85 27.43 1.21 -5.26
N GLU A 86 26.43 1.82 -4.59
CA GLU A 86 26.04 1.56 -3.20
C GLU A 86 24.78 0.71 -3.06
N ALA A 87 24.22 0.18 -4.17
CA ALA A 87 22.99 -0.62 -4.16
C ALA A 87 23.17 -2.03 -3.53
N ASP A 88 24.42 -2.47 -3.32
CA ASP A 88 24.67 -3.80 -2.76
C ASP A 88 24.06 -3.93 -1.35
N GLY A 89 23.44 -5.07 -1.11
CA GLY A 89 22.73 -5.34 0.16
C GLY A 89 21.34 -4.72 0.29
N TRP A 90 20.95 -3.80 -0.58
CA TRP A 90 19.58 -3.28 -0.62
C TRP A 90 18.65 -4.25 -1.34
N TYR A 91 17.34 -4.18 -1.06
CA TYR A 91 16.31 -5.02 -1.65
C TYR A 91 15.29 -4.12 -2.36
N TYR A 92 15.29 -4.14 -3.69
CA TYR A 92 14.34 -3.40 -4.50
C TYR A 92 13.32 -4.33 -5.12
N PHE A 93 12.03 -4.11 -4.80
CA PHE A 93 10.91 -4.90 -5.30
C PHE A 93 10.05 -4.08 -6.23
N ARG A 94 9.79 -4.57 -7.41
CA ARG A 94 8.80 -4.01 -8.35
C ARG A 94 7.97 -5.11 -8.98
N ARG A 95 6.73 -4.77 -9.38
CA ARG A 95 5.80 -5.70 -10.05
C ARG A 95 5.55 -7.02 -9.28
N PHE A 96 5.90 -7.09 -8.04
CA PHE A 96 5.86 -8.29 -7.20
C PHE A 96 4.44 -8.79 -6.92
N LYS A 97 3.40 -7.98 -7.13
CA LYS A 97 2.00 -8.39 -6.93
C LYS A 97 1.59 -9.58 -7.81
N MET A 98 2.16 -9.70 -9.01
CA MET A 98 1.85 -10.79 -9.93
C MET A 98 2.24 -12.17 -9.38
N THR A 99 3.23 -12.24 -8.53
CA THR A 99 3.66 -13.51 -7.92
C THR A 99 2.57 -14.16 -7.05
N LEU A 100 1.61 -13.38 -6.54
CA LEU A 100 0.44 -13.93 -5.83
C LEU A 100 -0.55 -14.65 -6.77
N TYR A 101 -0.59 -14.26 -8.05
CA TYR A 101 -1.46 -14.89 -9.05
C TYR A 101 -0.88 -16.23 -9.52
N ASP A 102 0.43 -16.27 -9.77
CA ASP A 102 1.08 -17.43 -10.37
C ASP A 102 1.25 -18.60 -9.39
N LYS A 103 1.17 -18.36 -8.08
CA LYS A 103 1.36 -19.41 -7.06
C LYS A 103 0.02 -19.99 -6.62
N MET A 104 -0.24 -21.24 -7.02
CA MET A 104 -1.43 -21.99 -6.60
C MET A 104 -1.48 -22.29 -5.11
N ILE A 105 -0.32 -22.31 -4.43
CA ILE A 105 -0.21 -22.56 -2.98
C ILE A 105 0.65 -21.46 -2.36
N LEU A 106 0.00 -20.52 -1.70
CA LEU A 106 0.67 -19.53 -0.85
C LEU A 106 0.83 -20.14 0.55
N ASN A 107 2.05 -20.37 0.97
CA ASN A 107 2.33 -20.71 2.36
C ASN A 107 2.77 -19.46 3.13
N ARG A 108 2.74 -19.52 4.47
CA ARG A 108 3.12 -18.40 5.34
C ARG A 108 4.59 -17.98 5.20
N ASN A 109 5.43 -18.86 4.66
CA ASN A 109 6.86 -18.65 4.47
C ASN A 109 7.20 -18.25 3.02
N PHE A 110 6.20 -17.81 2.26
CA PHE A 110 6.42 -17.37 0.89
C PHE A 110 7.34 -16.16 0.86
N GLU A 111 8.40 -16.24 0.07
CA GLU A 111 9.36 -15.17 -0.15
C GLU A 111 9.18 -14.56 -1.53
N LEU A 112 9.45 -13.27 -1.62
CA LEU A 112 9.57 -12.51 -2.85
C LEU A 112 11.05 -12.33 -3.19
N GLU A 113 11.35 -12.39 -4.46
CA GLU A 113 12.66 -12.10 -5.01
C GLU A 113 12.73 -10.62 -5.44
N SER A 114 13.77 -9.92 -5.01
CA SER A 114 14.10 -8.56 -5.45
C SER A 114 14.69 -8.57 -6.85
N ASP A 115 14.84 -7.41 -7.46
CA ASP A 115 15.36 -7.27 -8.82
C ASP A 115 16.77 -7.88 -9.00
N ASP A 116 17.56 -7.97 -7.93
CA ASP A 116 18.90 -8.54 -7.90
C ASP A 116 18.97 -9.99 -7.35
N GLY A 117 17.81 -10.65 -7.17
CA GLY A 117 17.72 -12.06 -6.78
C GLY A 117 17.74 -12.33 -5.28
N LYS A 118 17.82 -11.31 -4.42
CA LYS A 118 17.73 -11.48 -2.97
C LYS A 118 16.28 -11.70 -2.53
N THR A 119 16.07 -12.39 -1.42
CA THR A 119 14.70 -12.72 -0.97
C THR A 119 14.32 -12.07 0.35
N LEU A 120 13.04 -11.69 0.45
CA LEU A 120 12.37 -11.28 1.69
C LEU A 120 10.99 -11.92 1.80
N SER A 121 10.51 -12.04 3.05
CA SER A 121 9.15 -12.49 3.31
C SER A 121 8.14 -11.65 2.53
N ALA A 122 7.30 -12.29 1.72
CA ALA A 122 6.24 -11.61 0.98
C ALA A 122 5.30 -10.86 1.93
N MET A 123 4.98 -11.45 3.09
CA MET A 123 4.13 -10.80 4.09
C MET A 123 4.76 -9.48 4.59
N LEU A 124 6.08 -9.45 4.80
CA LEU A 124 6.78 -8.23 5.19
C LEU A 124 6.67 -7.16 4.08
N VAL A 125 6.95 -7.52 2.83
CA VAL A 125 6.93 -6.57 1.71
C VAL A 125 5.53 -6.00 1.51
N PHE A 126 4.50 -6.85 1.42
CA PHE A 126 3.13 -6.39 1.20
C PHE A 126 2.59 -5.56 2.37
N SER A 127 2.80 -6.00 3.62
CA SER A 127 2.32 -5.24 4.77
C SER A 127 3.03 -3.90 4.92
N SER A 128 4.33 -3.81 4.61
CA SER A 128 5.07 -2.55 4.63
C SER A 128 4.56 -1.56 3.58
N CYS A 129 4.26 -2.03 2.36
CA CYS A 129 3.67 -1.19 1.31
C CYS A 129 2.27 -0.68 1.70
N LEU A 130 1.42 -1.57 2.23
CA LEU A 130 0.08 -1.18 2.70
C LEU A 130 0.18 -0.19 3.87
N LYS A 131 1.10 -0.43 4.81
CA LYS A 131 1.35 0.47 5.93
C LYS A 131 1.78 1.86 5.44
N TYR A 132 2.67 1.93 4.47
CA TYR A 132 3.07 3.20 3.88
C TYR A 132 1.87 3.97 3.32
N LEU A 133 0.99 3.32 2.54
CA LEU A 133 -0.18 3.96 1.96
C LEU A 133 -1.16 4.47 3.03
N VAL A 134 -1.38 3.68 4.09
CA VAL A 134 -2.21 4.07 5.25
C VAL A 134 -1.59 5.26 5.99
N ASP A 135 -0.30 5.17 6.34
CA ASP A 135 0.40 6.23 7.06
C ASP A 135 0.47 7.52 6.24
N HIS A 136 0.67 7.39 4.93
CA HIS A 136 0.69 8.52 4.01
C HIS A 136 -0.69 9.21 3.95
N LEU A 137 -1.79 8.45 3.91
CA LEU A 137 -3.14 9.02 3.99
C LEU A 137 -3.31 9.83 5.27
N PHE A 138 -2.95 9.28 6.43
CA PHE A 138 -3.06 9.98 7.71
C PHE A 138 -2.18 11.23 7.77
N LYS A 139 -0.95 11.15 7.30
CA LYS A 139 -0.02 12.28 7.27
C LYS A 139 -0.51 13.42 6.36
N THR A 140 -1.00 13.06 5.15
CA THR A 140 -1.42 14.05 4.15
C THR A 140 -2.70 14.76 4.54
N TYR A 141 -3.61 14.07 5.21
CA TYR A 141 -4.93 14.59 5.56
C TYR A 141 -5.17 14.74 7.05
N GLN A 142 -4.09 14.84 7.85
CA GLN A 142 -4.17 14.92 9.31
C GLN A 142 -5.16 15.97 9.82
N ASP A 143 -5.23 17.15 9.17
CA ASP A 143 -6.13 18.23 9.58
C ASP A 143 -7.61 17.91 9.34
N ARG A 144 -7.91 17.04 8.38
CA ARG A 144 -9.28 16.62 8.02
C ARG A 144 -9.76 15.42 8.81
N ILE A 145 -8.84 14.53 9.19
CA ILE A 145 -9.15 13.27 9.89
C ILE A 145 -8.77 13.33 11.38
N THR A 146 -8.47 14.53 11.90
CA THR A 146 -8.18 14.71 13.33
C THR A 146 -9.32 14.16 14.19
N GLY A 147 -8.97 13.32 15.15
CA GLY A 147 -9.92 12.68 16.07
C GLY A 147 -10.58 11.41 15.51
N ILE A 148 -10.20 10.95 14.33
CA ILE A 148 -10.66 9.66 13.77
C ILE A 148 -9.56 8.63 13.97
N GLU A 149 -9.86 7.57 14.71
CA GLU A 149 -8.96 6.43 14.90
C GLU A 149 -8.98 5.50 13.68
N ARG A 150 -7.86 4.80 13.43
CA ARG A 150 -7.77 3.84 12.31
C ARG A 150 -8.85 2.76 12.36
N THR A 151 -9.25 2.38 13.56
CA THR A 151 -10.29 1.38 13.83
C THR A 151 -11.70 1.88 13.56
N GLU A 152 -11.89 3.20 13.47
CA GLU A 152 -13.18 3.84 13.13
C GLU A 152 -13.34 4.03 11.61
N ILE A 153 -12.30 3.69 10.82
CA ILE A 153 -12.34 3.78 9.37
C ILE A 153 -12.76 2.43 8.78
N ARG A 154 -13.71 2.46 7.87
CA ARG A 154 -14.01 1.30 7.04
C ARG A 154 -12.98 1.20 5.92
N TRP A 155 -12.04 0.29 6.07
CA TRP A 155 -11.03 0.03 5.06
C TRP A 155 -11.55 -0.88 3.96
N VAL A 156 -11.24 -0.53 2.72
CA VAL A 156 -11.51 -1.32 1.51
C VAL A 156 -10.18 -1.54 0.80
N LEU A 157 -9.83 -2.78 0.52
CA LEU A 157 -8.67 -3.14 -0.27
C LEU A 157 -9.13 -3.80 -1.57
N THR A 158 -8.76 -3.23 -2.71
CA THR A 158 -9.09 -3.81 -4.01
C THR A 158 -8.17 -4.99 -4.34
N VAL A 159 -8.76 -6.08 -4.81
CA VAL A 159 -8.03 -7.25 -5.31
C VAL A 159 -8.63 -7.71 -6.63
N PRO A 160 -7.85 -8.27 -7.56
CA PRO A 160 -8.37 -8.80 -8.81
C PRO A 160 -9.44 -9.88 -8.57
N ALA A 161 -10.53 -9.84 -9.35
CA ALA A 161 -11.62 -10.81 -9.23
C ALA A 161 -11.17 -12.26 -9.53
N ILE A 162 -10.18 -12.40 -10.43
CA ILE A 162 -9.62 -13.69 -10.88
C ILE A 162 -8.73 -14.39 -9.86
N TRP A 163 -8.35 -13.71 -8.76
CA TRP A 163 -7.50 -14.30 -7.74
C TRP A 163 -8.22 -15.42 -6.99
N ASN A 164 -7.46 -16.47 -6.65
CA ASN A 164 -7.94 -17.55 -5.78
C ASN A 164 -8.11 -17.05 -4.34
N ASP A 165 -8.76 -17.85 -3.51
CA ASP A 165 -9.06 -17.49 -2.12
C ASP A 165 -7.80 -17.36 -1.27
N ALA A 166 -6.74 -18.13 -1.56
CA ALA A 166 -5.47 -18.04 -0.84
C ALA A 166 -4.79 -16.67 -1.05
N ALA A 167 -4.77 -16.16 -2.28
CA ALA A 167 -4.23 -14.83 -2.59
C ALA A 167 -5.07 -13.70 -1.95
N LYS A 168 -6.40 -13.84 -1.96
CA LYS A 168 -7.30 -12.89 -1.30
C LYS A 168 -7.10 -12.90 0.22
N GLN A 169 -6.95 -14.09 0.81
CA GLN A 169 -6.70 -14.24 2.24
C GLN A 169 -5.34 -13.67 2.64
N PHE A 170 -4.29 -13.92 1.86
CA PHE A 170 -2.96 -13.34 2.08
C PHE A 170 -3.02 -11.80 2.13
N MET A 171 -3.69 -11.16 1.17
CA MET A 171 -3.83 -9.71 1.15
C MET A 171 -4.65 -9.17 2.32
N ARG A 172 -5.66 -9.93 2.77
CA ARG A 172 -6.42 -9.60 3.97
C ARG A 172 -5.53 -9.61 5.21
N GLU A 173 -4.75 -10.68 5.41
CA GLU A 173 -3.81 -10.80 6.53
C GLU A 173 -2.74 -9.69 6.51
N ALA A 174 -2.24 -9.33 5.32
CA ALA A 174 -1.30 -8.22 5.17
C ALA A 174 -1.93 -6.87 5.59
N ALA A 175 -3.19 -6.62 5.22
CA ALA A 175 -3.92 -5.42 5.59
C ALA A 175 -4.28 -5.37 7.08
N GLU A 176 -4.70 -6.48 7.67
CA GLU A 176 -5.03 -6.58 9.11
C GLU A 176 -3.84 -6.23 9.99
N LYS A 177 -2.61 -6.63 9.59
CA LYS A 177 -1.38 -6.25 10.30
C LYS A 177 -1.14 -4.74 10.34
N VAL A 178 -1.71 -3.99 9.41
CA VAL A 178 -1.51 -2.53 9.29
C VAL A 178 -2.55 -1.74 10.06
N VAL A 179 -3.80 -2.22 10.05
CA VAL A 179 -4.94 -1.48 10.61
C VAL A 179 -5.09 -1.72 12.11
N MET A 180 -4.64 -2.87 12.63
CA MET A 180 -4.74 -3.24 14.05
C MET A 180 -3.54 -2.79 14.91
N HIS A 181 -2.57 -2.11 14.31
CA HIS A 181 -1.41 -1.51 14.97
C HIS A 181 -1.28 -0.03 14.58
#